data_9270963c264a2b4750d4809edafbbe32
#
_entry.id   9270963c264a2b4750d4809edafbbe32
#
_cell.length_a   1.000
_cell.length_b   1.000
_cell.length_c   1.000
_cell.angle_alpha   90.00
_cell.angle_beta   90.00
_cell.angle_gamma   90.00
#
_symmetry.space_group_name_H-M   'P 1'
#
loop_
_entity.id
_entity.type
_entity.pdbx_description
1 polymer ?
#
loop_
_entity_poly.entity_id
_entity_poly.type
_entity_poly.pdbx_seq_one_letter_code
_entity_poly.pdbx_strand_id
1 'polypeptide(L)'
;DTSGSMQGVWKRVVDKVSQTLDAYPKVKGMQVMNDMGQYMFEHYAGKWIPDTSARRKALLTRLESWAPFSNSSPVEGINEAIRTFASRDKKISIYLFGDDFSGNEAIDDVLATVDRLNVRDARGNRLVRIHAIGFPVQIGQILGRSSGARFANLMRALCEENGGTFVGLNRLN
;
A
#
# COMPACT_ATOMS: atom_id res chain seq x y z
N ASP A 1 -3.60 -2.16 -4.07
CA ASP A 1 -3.71 -3.01 -5.25
C ASP A 1 -5.16 -3.06 -5.72
N THR A 2 -5.40 -2.73 -6.99
CA THR A 2 -6.73 -2.65 -7.59
C THR A 2 -6.88 -3.66 -8.74
N SER A 3 -6.04 -4.67 -8.77
CA SER A 3 -6.08 -5.75 -9.76
C SER A 3 -7.36 -6.59 -9.67
N GLY A 4 -7.64 -7.34 -10.73
CA GLY A 4 -8.83 -8.17 -10.81
C GLY A 4 -8.91 -9.25 -9.72
N SER A 5 -7.78 -9.76 -9.22
CA SER A 5 -7.73 -10.74 -8.12
C SER A 5 -8.28 -10.18 -6.80
N MET A 6 -8.12 -8.87 -6.58
CA MET A 6 -8.60 -8.19 -5.38
C MET A 6 -10.12 -7.99 -5.33
N GLN A 7 -10.83 -8.11 -6.47
CA GLN A 7 -12.28 -7.89 -6.52
C GLN A 7 -13.07 -8.79 -5.56
N GLY A 8 -12.69 -10.07 -5.48
CA GLY A 8 -13.34 -11.03 -4.59
C GLY A 8 -13.16 -10.75 -3.09
N VAL A 9 -12.19 -9.94 -2.72
CA VAL A 9 -11.87 -9.58 -1.33
C VAL A 9 -12.03 -8.07 -1.06
N TRP A 10 -12.55 -7.30 -2.03
CA TRP A 10 -12.58 -5.84 -1.96
C TRP A 10 -13.28 -5.29 -0.71
N LYS A 11 -14.40 -5.89 -0.31
CA LYS A 11 -15.06 -5.51 0.94
C LYS A 11 -14.12 -5.62 2.14
N ARG A 12 -13.32 -6.69 2.21
CA ARG A 12 -12.33 -6.88 3.28
C ARG A 12 -11.21 -5.83 3.20
N VAL A 13 -10.83 -5.40 1.99
CA VAL A 13 -9.89 -4.28 1.82
C VAL A 13 -10.46 -3.01 2.44
N VAL A 14 -11.69 -2.64 2.11
CA VAL A 14 -12.38 -1.47 2.68
C VAL A 14 -12.44 -1.56 4.21
N ASP A 15 -12.83 -2.72 4.75
CA ASP A 15 -12.87 -2.95 6.19
C ASP A 15 -11.48 -2.80 6.85
N LYS A 16 -10.42 -3.29 6.20
CA LYS A 16 -9.05 -3.14 6.71
C LYS A 16 -8.53 -1.71 6.61
N VAL A 17 -8.88 -0.98 5.57
CA VAL A 17 -8.58 0.46 5.47
C VAL A 17 -9.29 1.23 6.58
N SER A 18 -10.58 0.94 6.83
CA SER A 18 -11.33 1.54 7.95
C SER A 18 -10.65 1.27 9.30
N GLN A 19 -10.34 0.01 9.59
CA GLN A 19 -9.62 -0.38 10.82
C GLN A 19 -8.27 0.33 10.97
N THR A 20 -7.54 0.49 9.85
CA THR A 20 -6.27 1.21 9.86
C THR A 20 -6.46 2.68 10.20
N LEU A 21 -7.47 3.34 9.62
CA LEU A 21 -7.80 4.73 9.94
C LEU A 21 -8.25 4.90 11.40
N ASP A 22 -8.99 3.94 11.94
CA ASP A 22 -9.46 3.96 13.33
C ASP A 22 -8.31 3.79 14.34
N ALA A 23 -7.28 3.02 13.98
CA ALA A 23 -6.06 2.90 14.78
C ALA A 23 -5.28 4.23 14.89
N TYR A 24 -5.57 5.19 14.01
CA TYR A 24 -5.01 6.54 14.03
C TYR A 24 -6.12 7.57 14.21
N PRO A 25 -6.57 7.84 15.44
CA PRO A 25 -7.73 8.71 15.70
C PRO A 25 -7.52 10.14 15.20
N LYS A 26 -6.28 10.55 15.03
CA LYS A 26 -5.94 11.86 14.46
C LYS A 26 -4.61 11.81 13.73
N VAL A 27 -4.63 12.15 12.43
CA VAL A 27 -3.45 12.38 11.61
C VAL A 27 -3.50 13.79 11.00
N LYS A 28 -2.40 14.30 10.48
CA LYS A 28 -2.39 15.62 9.82
C LYS A 28 -3.03 15.57 8.43
N GLY A 29 -2.91 14.42 7.76
CA GLY A 29 -3.46 14.20 6.44
C GLY A 29 -3.34 12.74 6.02
N MET A 30 -4.09 12.38 5.02
CA MET A 30 -4.11 11.05 4.42
C MET A 30 -4.11 11.16 2.90
N GLN A 31 -3.77 10.09 2.21
CA GLN A 31 -3.85 9.98 0.75
C GLN A 31 -4.13 8.53 0.36
N VAL A 32 -4.81 8.33 -0.76
CA VAL A 32 -5.07 6.99 -1.32
C VAL A 32 -4.69 6.98 -2.79
N MET A 33 -3.88 5.99 -3.13
CA MET A 33 -3.43 5.73 -4.50
C MET A 33 -3.57 4.25 -4.80
N ASN A 34 -3.69 3.91 -6.09
CA ASN A 34 -3.56 2.52 -6.50
C ASN A 34 -2.07 2.13 -6.63
N ASP A 35 -1.83 0.87 -6.92
CA ASP A 35 -0.49 0.30 -7.11
C ASP A 35 0.28 0.91 -8.28
N MET A 36 -0.39 1.56 -9.25
CA MET A 36 0.24 2.31 -10.35
C MET A 36 0.50 3.80 -10.02
N GLY A 37 0.23 4.24 -8.78
CA GLY A 37 0.43 5.64 -8.37
C GLY A 37 -0.70 6.60 -8.74
N GLN A 38 -1.84 6.10 -9.24
CA GLN A 38 -2.97 6.95 -9.57
C GLN A 38 -3.75 7.32 -8.30
N TYR A 39 -4.05 8.60 -8.16
CA TYR A 39 -4.77 9.15 -7.00
C TYR A 39 -6.26 8.87 -7.06
N MET A 40 -6.84 8.40 -5.96
CA MET A 40 -8.30 8.19 -5.85
C MET A 40 -9.08 9.51 -5.97
N PHE A 41 -8.50 10.62 -5.50
CA PHE A 41 -9.04 11.96 -5.62
C PHE A 41 -8.06 12.83 -6.41
N GLU A 42 -8.29 13.01 -7.70
CA GLU A 42 -7.41 13.74 -8.62
C GLU A 42 -7.13 15.19 -8.18
N HIS A 43 -8.12 15.88 -7.61
CA HIS A 43 -7.95 17.25 -7.11
C HIS A 43 -7.03 17.36 -5.89
N TYR A 44 -6.71 16.22 -5.25
CA TYR A 44 -5.70 16.08 -4.20
C TYR A 44 -4.40 15.44 -4.73
N ALA A 45 -4.20 15.31 -6.04
CA ALA A 45 -2.95 14.76 -6.57
C ALA A 45 -1.75 15.56 -6.04
N GLY A 46 -0.75 14.86 -5.49
CA GLY A 46 0.42 15.47 -4.89
C GLY A 46 0.17 16.25 -3.58
N LYS A 47 -1.03 16.18 -3.00
CA LYS A 47 -1.41 16.92 -1.79
C LYS A 47 -2.00 16.00 -0.74
N TRP A 48 -1.86 16.39 0.53
CA TRP A 48 -2.53 15.70 1.61
C TRP A 48 -4.02 16.07 1.68
N ILE A 49 -4.87 15.05 1.84
CA ILE A 49 -6.26 15.22 2.22
C ILE A 49 -6.28 15.50 3.72
N PRO A 50 -6.70 16.70 4.19
CA PRO A 50 -6.76 16.98 5.62
C PRO A 50 -7.70 16.04 6.35
N ASP A 51 -7.28 15.56 7.53
CA ASP A 51 -8.06 14.62 8.32
C ASP A 51 -9.27 15.29 8.99
N THR A 52 -10.47 14.87 8.57
CA THR A 52 -11.74 15.18 9.20
C THR A 52 -12.68 13.99 9.10
N SER A 53 -13.63 13.86 10.03
CA SER A 53 -14.62 12.76 9.98
C SER A 53 -15.36 12.69 8.65
N ALA A 54 -15.74 13.85 8.08
CA ALA A 54 -16.40 13.92 6.78
C ALA A 54 -15.53 13.39 5.64
N ARG A 55 -14.21 13.71 5.65
CA ARG A 55 -13.27 13.24 4.62
C ARG A 55 -12.93 11.76 4.79
N ARG A 56 -12.80 11.25 6.01
CA ARG A 56 -12.66 9.82 6.27
C ARG A 56 -13.86 9.05 5.71
N LYS A 57 -15.09 9.52 5.99
CA LYS A 57 -16.30 8.94 5.44
C LYS A 57 -16.31 8.98 3.91
N ALA A 58 -16.03 10.13 3.30
CA ALA A 58 -15.97 10.28 1.85
C ALA A 58 -14.91 9.36 1.21
N LEU A 59 -13.75 9.18 1.87
CA LEU A 59 -12.70 8.27 1.43
C LEU A 59 -13.21 6.83 1.41
N LEU A 60 -13.80 6.34 2.50
CA LEU A 60 -14.32 4.97 2.59
C LEU A 60 -15.45 4.74 1.57
N THR A 61 -16.42 5.68 1.48
CA THR A 61 -17.49 5.58 0.48
C THR A 61 -16.95 5.54 -0.97
N ARG A 62 -15.95 6.37 -1.29
CA ARG A 62 -15.34 6.36 -2.62
C ARG A 62 -14.58 5.05 -2.85
N LEU A 63 -13.88 4.54 -1.84
CA LEU A 63 -13.11 3.29 -1.93
C LEU A 63 -14.01 2.09 -2.23
N GLU A 64 -15.24 2.03 -1.69
CA GLU A 64 -16.19 0.95 -1.96
C GLU A 64 -16.47 0.76 -3.47
N SER A 65 -16.48 1.84 -4.23
CA SER A 65 -16.76 1.85 -5.68
C SER A 65 -15.54 2.13 -6.54
N TRP A 66 -14.36 2.27 -5.95
CA TRP A 66 -13.14 2.58 -6.69
C TRP A 66 -12.52 1.29 -7.23
N ALA A 67 -12.62 1.10 -8.52
CA ALA A 67 -12.11 -0.08 -9.21
C ALA A 67 -11.30 0.31 -10.46
N PRO A 68 -10.19 1.05 -10.32
CA PRO A 68 -9.27 1.22 -11.43
C PRO A 68 -8.61 -0.13 -11.72
N PHE A 69 -8.43 -0.45 -13.00
CA PHE A 69 -7.67 -1.64 -13.38
C PHE A 69 -6.18 -1.39 -13.13
N SER A 70 -5.50 -2.37 -12.52
CA SER A 70 -4.06 -2.34 -12.33
C SER A 70 -3.40 -3.67 -12.71
N ASN A 71 -2.07 -3.65 -12.81
CA ASN A 71 -1.26 -4.79 -13.22
C ASN A 71 -0.68 -5.58 -12.03
N SER A 72 -1.18 -5.39 -10.81
CA SER A 72 -0.62 -6.00 -9.59
C SER A 72 0.88 -5.72 -9.41
N SER A 73 1.29 -4.47 -9.61
CA SER A 73 2.67 -4.01 -9.38
C SER A 73 2.68 -2.89 -8.33
N PRO A 74 2.85 -3.21 -7.04
CA PRO A 74 2.81 -2.21 -5.97
C PRO A 74 3.99 -1.24 -5.99
N VAL A 75 5.00 -1.52 -6.80
CA VAL A 75 6.28 -0.80 -6.80
C VAL A 75 6.13 0.64 -7.25
N GLU A 76 5.35 0.88 -8.31
CA GLU A 76 5.14 2.23 -8.84
C GLU A 76 4.40 3.11 -7.84
N GLY A 77 3.34 2.60 -7.21
CA GLY A 77 2.61 3.33 -6.17
C GLY A 77 3.46 3.65 -4.94
N ILE A 78 4.29 2.70 -4.49
CA ILE A 78 5.23 2.93 -3.39
C ILE A 78 6.24 4.03 -3.77
N ASN A 79 6.84 3.92 -4.94
CA ASN A 79 7.84 4.88 -5.42
C ASN A 79 7.26 6.28 -5.56
N GLU A 80 6.05 6.39 -6.14
CA GLU A 80 5.34 7.66 -6.27
C GLU A 80 5.02 8.27 -4.89
N ALA A 81 4.53 7.45 -3.96
CA ALA A 81 4.23 7.89 -2.60
C ALA A 81 5.47 8.43 -1.88
N ILE A 82 6.62 7.74 -2.00
CA ILE A 82 7.86 8.19 -1.38
C ILE A 82 8.35 9.48 -2.04
N ARG A 83 8.41 9.55 -3.39
CA ARG A 83 8.89 10.75 -4.11
C ARG A 83 8.08 11.98 -3.76
N THR A 84 6.77 11.82 -3.67
CA THR A 84 5.86 12.95 -3.48
C THR A 84 5.75 13.39 -2.03
N PHE A 85 5.77 12.44 -1.09
CA PHE A 85 5.37 12.73 0.29
C PHE A 85 6.49 12.59 1.32
N ALA A 86 7.65 11.97 1.01
CA ALA A 86 8.74 11.85 1.98
C ALA A 86 9.15 13.23 2.51
N SER A 87 9.30 13.34 3.83
CA SER A 87 9.59 14.63 4.49
C SER A 87 10.35 14.38 5.78
N ARG A 88 11.33 15.25 6.09
CA ARG A 88 12.05 15.23 7.37
C ARG A 88 11.22 15.76 8.53
N ASP A 89 10.19 16.56 8.24
CA ASP A 89 9.37 17.25 9.24
C ASP A 89 8.09 16.49 9.60
N LYS A 90 7.84 15.34 8.94
CA LYS A 90 6.62 14.55 9.11
C LYS A 90 6.96 13.08 9.31
N LYS A 91 6.21 12.43 10.19
CA LYS A 91 6.18 10.97 10.28
C LYS A 91 5.18 10.46 9.26
N ILE A 92 5.65 9.68 8.29
CA ILE A 92 4.85 9.18 7.18
C ILE A 92 4.83 7.66 7.26
N SER A 93 3.66 7.07 7.06
CA SER A 93 3.48 5.64 6.93
C SER A 93 2.67 5.34 5.67
N ILE A 94 3.17 4.41 4.87
CA ILE A 94 2.44 3.78 3.78
C ILE A 94 1.82 2.50 4.33
N TYR A 95 0.55 2.26 4.02
CA TYR A 95 -0.16 1.01 4.23
C TYR A 95 -0.54 0.45 2.87
N LEU A 96 0.07 -0.64 2.51
CA LEU A 96 -0.18 -1.33 1.25
C LEU A 96 -1.16 -2.50 1.49
N PHE A 97 -2.14 -2.62 0.60
CA PHE A 97 -3.14 -3.68 0.59
C PHE A 97 -3.08 -4.39 -0.75
N GLY A 98 -2.73 -5.67 -0.77
CA GLY A 98 -2.58 -6.42 -2.03
C GLY A 98 -2.47 -7.92 -1.82
N ASP A 99 -2.42 -8.67 -2.92
CA ASP A 99 -2.37 -10.13 -2.92
C ASP A 99 -1.28 -10.70 -3.85
N ASP A 100 -0.80 -9.91 -4.80
CA ASP A 100 0.10 -10.38 -5.85
C ASP A 100 1.19 -9.37 -6.23
N PHE A 101 2.28 -9.89 -6.77
CA PHE A 101 3.33 -9.13 -7.44
C PHE A 101 3.65 -9.79 -8.79
N SER A 102 2.99 -9.31 -9.82
CA SER A 102 3.10 -9.84 -11.20
C SER A 102 4.25 -9.23 -12.00
N GLY A 103 4.89 -8.18 -11.49
CA GLY A 103 6.03 -7.53 -12.13
C GLY A 103 7.19 -8.50 -12.41
N ASN A 104 7.92 -8.29 -13.50
CA ASN A 104 9.10 -9.10 -13.89
C ASN A 104 10.38 -8.67 -13.17
N GLU A 105 10.35 -7.57 -12.43
CA GLU A 105 11.51 -7.02 -11.71
C GLU A 105 11.99 -7.98 -10.63
N ALA A 106 13.30 -8.11 -10.47
CA ALA A 106 13.87 -8.86 -9.37
C ALA A 106 13.53 -8.18 -8.03
N ILE A 107 13.26 -8.97 -6.98
CA ILE A 107 12.97 -8.43 -5.65
C ILE A 107 14.10 -7.50 -5.19
N ASP A 108 15.35 -7.89 -5.40
CA ASP A 108 16.52 -7.11 -4.98
C ASP A 108 16.59 -5.74 -5.70
N ASP A 109 16.18 -5.66 -6.97
CA ASP A 109 16.13 -4.39 -7.72
C ASP A 109 15.07 -3.45 -7.17
N VAL A 110 13.91 -4.01 -6.78
CA VAL A 110 12.84 -3.26 -6.11
C VAL A 110 13.32 -2.71 -4.77
N LEU A 111 13.93 -3.57 -3.94
CA LEU A 111 14.47 -3.18 -2.63
C LEU A 111 15.53 -2.09 -2.78
N ALA A 112 16.48 -2.25 -3.70
CA ALA A 112 17.50 -1.24 -3.99
C ALA A 112 16.92 0.10 -4.46
N THR A 113 15.84 0.05 -5.23
CA THR A 113 15.15 1.27 -5.69
C THR A 113 14.47 2.00 -4.54
N VAL A 114 13.72 1.27 -3.70
CA VAL A 114 13.09 1.85 -2.50
C VAL A 114 14.13 2.36 -1.52
N ASP A 115 15.24 1.66 -1.33
CA ASP A 115 16.34 2.09 -0.46
C ASP A 115 16.92 3.45 -0.87
N ARG A 116 17.13 3.66 -2.18
CA ARG A 116 17.59 4.95 -2.72
C ARG A 116 16.58 6.09 -2.54
N LEU A 117 15.28 5.79 -2.67
CA LEU A 117 14.23 6.81 -2.57
C LEU A 117 13.89 7.14 -1.12
N ASN A 118 13.81 6.13 -0.25
CA ASN A 118 13.43 6.28 1.14
C ASN A 118 14.66 6.49 2.03
N VAL A 119 15.24 7.68 1.94
CA VAL A 119 16.45 8.01 2.70
C VAL A 119 16.23 7.97 4.22
N ARG A 120 17.34 7.94 4.96
CA ARG A 120 17.32 7.92 6.43
C ARG A 120 17.48 9.34 7.00
N ASP A 121 16.88 9.56 8.15
CA ASP A 121 17.10 10.76 8.96
C ASP A 121 18.46 10.71 9.69
N ALA A 122 18.79 11.76 10.45
CA ALA A 122 20.03 11.83 11.23
C ALA A 122 20.13 10.77 12.34
N ARG A 123 19.03 10.12 12.71
CA ARG A 123 18.96 9.03 13.68
C ARG A 123 19.02 7.65 13.06
N GLY A 124 19.16 7.56 11.73
CA GLY A 124 19.18 6.32 10.97
C GLY A 124 17.80 5.73 10.66
N ASN A 125 16.69 6.41 11.00
CA ASN A 125 15.35 5.93 10.68
C ASN A 125 14.96 6.31 9.25
N ARG A 126 14.21 5.45 8.57
CA ARG A 126 13.59 5.77 7.28
C ARG A 126 12.61 6.93 7.41
N LEU A 127 12.56 7.82 6.41
CA LEU A 127 11.61 8.94 6.39
C LEU A 127 10.17 8.44 6.25
N VAL A 128 9.96 7.34 5.53
CA VAL A 128 8.65 6.71 5.32
C VAL A 128 8.69 5.29 5.85
N ARG A 129 7.75 4.93 6.73
CA ARG A 129 7.49 3.55 7.12
C ARG A 129 6.62 2.87 6.10
N ILE A 130 6.89 1.60 5.82
CA ILE A 130 6.10 0.81 4.90
C ILE A 130 5.50 -0.37 5.64
N HIS A 131 4.18 -0.42 5.71
CA HIS A 131 3.41 -1.55 6.22
C HIS A 131 2.65 -2.21 5.08
N ALA A 132 2.45 -3.52 5.15
CA ALA A 132 1.67 -4.22 4.15
C ALA A 132 0.71 -5.23 4.76
N ILE A 133 -0.47 -5.36 4.16
CA ILE A 133 -1.49 -6.33 4.49
C ILE A 133 -1.74 -7.17 3.24
N GLY A 134 -1.33 -8.44 3.31
CA GLY A 134 -1.46 -9.40 2.23
C GLY A 134 -2.78 -10.15 2.31
N PHE A 135 -3.54 -10.16 1.20
CA PHE A 135 -4.76 -10.94 1.06
C PHE A 135 -4.46 -12.31 0.45
N PRO A 136 -5.25 -13.34 0.77
CA PRO A 136 -5.03 -14.67 0.19
C PRO A 136 -5.35 -14.66 -1.31
N VAL A 137 -4.39 -15.09 -2.14
CA VAL A 137 -4.55 -15.19 -3.60
C VAL A 137 -5.63 -16.21 -3.93
N GLN A 138 -6.66 -15.79 -4.67
CA GLN A 138 -7.76 -16.66 -5.06
C GLN A 138 -7.51 -17.40 -6.38
N ILE A 139 -6.79 -16.79 -7.31
CA ILE A 139 -6.61 -17.27 -8.69
C ILE A 139 -5.29 -18.02 -8.87
N GLY A 140 -4.24 -17.68 -8.16
CA GLY A 140 -2.90 -18.25 -8.36
C GLY A 140 -2.77 -19.74 -8.03
N GLN A 141 -3.63 -20.29 -7.17
CA GLN A 141 -3.61 -21.70 -6.80
C GLN A 141 -4.11 -22.62 -7.94
N ILE A 142 -4.96 -22.10 -8.84
CA ILE A 142 -5.52 -22.88 -9.96
C ILE A 142 -4.48 -23.04 -11.09
N LEU A 143 -3.54 -22.12 -11.21
CA LEU A 143 -2.56 -22.06 -12.30
C LEU A 143 -1.12 -22.41 -11.90
N GLY A 144 -0.88 -22.87 -10.66
CA GLY A 144 0.47 -23.26 -10.21
C GLY A 144 1.49 -22.10 -10.13
N ARG A 145 1.05 -20.84 -10.20
CA ARG A 145 1.94 -19.68 -10.11
C ARG A 145 2.15 -19.27 -8.66
N SER A 146 3.40 -19.20 -8.25
CA SER A 146 3.82 -18.79 -6.89
C SER A 146 3.84 -17.27 -6.65
N SER A 147 3.02 -16.50 -7.36
CA SER A 147 3.04 -15.03 -7.31
C SER A 147 2.69 -14.45 -5.94
N GLY A 148 1.75 -15.08 -5.22
CA GLY A 148 1.43 -14.70 -3.85
C GLY A 148 2.59 -14.91 -2.86
N ALA A 149 3.39 -15.97 -3.05
CA ALA A 149 4.61 -16.18 -2.25
C ALA A 149 5.66 -15.10 -2.56
N ARG A 150 5.78 -14.73 -3.84
CA ARG A 150 6.67 -13.66 -4.29
C ARG A 150 6.26 -12.31 -3.70
N PHE A 151 4.96 -11.99 -3.70
CA PHE A 151 4.40 -10.82 -3.04
C PHE A 151 4.73 -10.82 -1.55
N ALA A 152 4.46 -11.91 -0.84
CA ALA A 152 4.72 -12.01 0.59
C ALA A 152 6.20 -11.83 0.92
N ASN A 153 7.12 -12.38 0.10
CA ASN A 153 8.56 -12.22 0.28
C ASN A 153 8.99 -10.76 0.07
N LEU A 154 8.53 -10.12 -1.00
CA LEU A 154 8.80 -8.71 -1.28
C LEU A 154 8.25 -7.82 -0.15
N MET A 155 6.99 -8.00 0.25
CA MET A 155 6.38 -7.18 1.29
C MET A 155 7.03 -7.35 2.65
N ARG A 156 7.46 -8.58 2.99
CA ARG A 156 8.18 -8.82 4.25
C ARG A 156 9.50 -8.05 4.27
N ALA A 157 10.31 -8.17 3.21
CA ALA A 157 11.57 -7.46 3.09
C ALA A 157 11.39 -5.93 3.09
N LEU A 158 10.47 -5.41 2.28
CA LEU A 158 10.16 -3.98 2.23
C LEU A 158 9.73 -3.42 3.59
N CYS A 159 8.85 -4.12 4.29
CA CYS A 159 8.38 -3.68 5.61
C CYS A 159 9.53 -3.69 6.63
N GLU A 160 10.31 -4.76 6.69
CA GLU A 160 11.46 -4.91 7.60
C GLU A 160 12.49 -3.81 7.39
N GLU A 161 12.93 -3.59 6.14
CA GLU A 161 13.93 -2.57 5.80
C GLU A 161 13.45 -1.13 6.01
N ASN A 162 12.14 -0.91 6.01
CA ASN A 162 11.53 0.41 6.14
C ASN A 162 10.77 0.61 7.47
N GLY A 163 11.09 -0.19 8.49
CA GLY A 163 10.62 0.00 9.87
C GLY A 163 9.11 -0.21 10.07
N GLY A 164 8.48 -0.98 9.18
CA GLY A 164 7.07 -1.34 9.27
C GLY A 164 6.84 -2.83 9.51
N THR A 165 5.65 -3.32 9.17
CA THR A 165 5.21 -4.69 9.46
C THR A 165 4.40 -5.26 8.30
N PHE A 166 4.66 -6.51 7.93
CA PHE A 166 3.83 -7.28 7.01
C PHE A 166 2.89 -8.21 7.77
N VAL A 167 1.61 -8.19 7.40
CA VAL A 167 0.57 -9.09 7.93
C VAL A 167 -0.10 -9.83 6.78
N GLY A 168 0.11 -11.13 6.70
CA GLY A 168 -0.63 -12.00 5.78
C GLY A 168 -1.97 -12.43 6.39
N LEU A 169 -3.07 -12.21 5.68
CA LEU A 169 -4.40 -12.64 6.12
C LEU A 169 -4.69 -14.06 5.65
N ASN A 170 -5.35 -14.85 6.50
CA ASN A 170 -5.84 -16.17 6.14
C ASN A 170 -7.22 -16.09 5.47
N ARG A 171 -7.62 -17.17 4.75
CA ARG A 171 -8.95 -17.26 4.11
C ARG A 171 -10.11 -17.25 5.10
N LEU A 172 -9.85 -17.60 6.36
CA LEU A 172 -10.86 -17.82 7.40
C LEU A 172 -11.14 -16.60 8.28
N ASN A 173 -10.45 -15.47 8.07
CA ASN A 173 -10.63 -14.24 8.87
C ASN A 173 -11.07 -13.07 8.03
#